data_997b947df0d70c068298c3019a1eb7f8
#
_entry.id   997b947df0d70c068298c3019a1eb7f8
#
_cell.length_a   1.000
_cell.length_b   1.000
_cell.length_c   1.000
_cell.angle_alpha   90.00
_cell.angle_beta   90.00
_cell.angle_gamma   90.00
#
_symmetry.space_group_name_H-M   'P 1'
#
loop_
_entity.id
_entity.type
_entity.pdbx_description
1 polymer ?
#
loop_
_entity_poly.entity_id
_entity_poly.type
_entity_poly.pdbx_seq_one_letter_code
_entity_poly.pdbx_strand_id
1 'polypeptide(L)'
;MKYLVTAKEESFEKIRTAVFVDYEAWFYGCKNQYQTEPDVVDWFNHVKDKGQIDDVFFFADFSHDAIKDHIVKLRNISNSIIDCSKGDKSKEYTDFIMLDHIYQRLFRQTDIRQFVLFTGDNHFQSVVAFLRNFNEKKVGIYALEGSLSPLLAEASDWYVRVVPSNGRQEAIKRALLKNLVWISEKPDAVPTFSRTVSVVSRNHPEYHEQDVSAVLSSIIAKGIVRQEDALLPFSGATVKKLVLTEKKNNEAEDE
;
A
#
# COMPACT_ATOMS: atom_id res chain seq x y z
N MET A 1 1.12 2.66 10.78
CA MET A 1 0.43 1.87 9.70
C MET A 1 -0.64 0.97 10.29
N LYS A 2 -1.59 0.50 9.48
CA LYS A 2 -2.55 -0.55 9.87
C LYS A 2 -2.15 -1.84 9.18
N TYR A 3 -2.13 -2.94 9.91
CA TYR A 3 -1.73 -4.25 9.41
C TYR A 3 -2.96 -5.17 9.40
N LEU A 4 -3.34 -5.63 8.21
CA LEU A 4 -4.42 -6.59 8.03
C LEU A 4 -3.78 -7.98 7.95
N VAL A 5 -3.76 -8.67 9.08
CA VAL A 5 -3.18 -10.02 9.20
C VAL A 5 -4.25 -11.03 8.82
N THR A 6 -3.92 -11.91 7.88
CA THR A 6 -4.72 -13.06 7.50
C THR A 6 -3.87 -14.31 7.68
N ALA A 7 -3.60 -14.65 8.93
CA ALA A 7 -2.94 -15.90 9.27
C ALA A 7 -3.46 -16.40 10.61
N LYS A 8 -3.37 -17.70 10.82
CA LYS A 8 -3.49 -18.29 12.15
C LYS A 8 -2.45 -17.62 13.04
N GLU A 9 -2.88 -16.97 14.14
CA GLU A 9 -2.00 -16.49 15.19
C GLU A 9 -1.34 -17.70 15.87
N GLU A 10 -0.29 -18.21 15.24
CA GLU A 10 0.67 -19.08 15.90
C GLU A 10 1.63 -18.18 16.67
N SER A 11 1.91 -18.51 17.93
CA SER A 11 3.00 -17.90 18.68
C SER A 11 4.28 -18.09 17.83
N PHE A 12 4.80 -16.99 17.28
CA PHE A 12 6.04 -17.06 16.53
C PHE A 12 7.17 -17.32 17.54
N GLU A 13 7.62 -18.58 17.64
CA GLU A 13 8.91 -18.87 18.24
C GLU A 13 9.95 -17.93 17.60
N LYS A 14 11.02 -17.58 18.35
CA LYS A 14 12.09 -16.71 17.86
C LYS A 14 12.87 -17.40 16.74
N ILE A 15 12.22 -17.58 15.58
CA ILE A 15 12.80 -18.22 14.40
C ILE A 15 13.75 -17.23 13.73
N ARG A 16 14.99 -17.65 13.43
CA ARG A 16 15.94 -16.83 12.68
C ARG A 16 15.40 -16.50 11.29
N THR A 17 15.28 -15.22 11.01
CA THR A 17 14.55 -14.66 9.88
C THR A 17 15.40 -13.72 9.06
N ALA A 18 15.47 -13.93 7.75
CA ALA A 18 15.98 -12.98 6.79
C ALA A 18 14.84 -12.26 6.08
N VAL A 19 14.98 -10.94 5.91
CA VAL A 19 13.94 -10.08 5.36
C VAL A 19 14.42 -9.40 4.08
N PHE A 20 13.62 -9.43 3.03
CA PHE A 20 13.91 -8.88 1.71
C PHE A 20 12.81 -7.92 1.30
N VAL A 21 13.16 -6.67 1.02
CA VAL A 21 12.20 -5.60 0.79
C VAL A 21 12.42 -5.01 -0.60
N ASP A 22 11.46 -5.22 -1.49
CA ASP A 22 11.36 -4.43 -2.71
C ASP A 22 10.91 -3.01 -2.33
N TYR A 23 11.91 -2.19 -1.97
CA TYR A 23 11.65 -0.85 -1.48
C TYR A 23 11.16 0.08 -2.58
N GLU A 24 11.58 -0.16 -3.81
CA GLU A 24 11.14 0.62 -4.96
C GLU A 24 9.62 0.45 -5.20
N ALA A 25 9.15 -0.79 -5.28
CA ALA A 25 7.72 -1.06 -5.43
C ALA A 25 6.91 -0.55 -4.23
N TRP A 26 7.42 -0.70 -3.00
CA TRP A 26 6.78 -0.17 -1.81
C TRP A 26 6.68 1.35 -1.84
N PHE A 27 7.79 2.05 -2.16
CA PHE A 27 7.82 3.51 -2.23
C PHE A 27 6.84 4.05 -3.26
N TYR A 28 6.92 3.56 -4.51
CA TYR A 28 6.02 4.04 -5.57
C TYR A 28 4.56 3.62 -5.33
N GLY A 29 4.32 2.46 -4.75
CA GLY A 29 3.00 2.04 -4.33
C GLY A 29 2.40 3.00 -3.29
N CYS A 30 3.15 3.36 -2.25
CA CYS A 30 2.74 4.37 -1.27
C CYS A 30 2.48 5.72 -1.93
N LYS A 31 3.38 6.19 -2.77
CA LYS A 31 3.28 7.50 -3.43
C LYS A 31 2.09 7.56 -4.39
N ASN A 32 1.91 6.55 -5.23
CA ASN A 32 0.91 6.55 -6.30
C ASN A 32 -0.51 6.23 -5.79
N GLN A 33 -0.64 5.25 -4.88
CA GLN A 33 -1.94 4.81 -4.39
C GLN A 33 -2.40 5.57 -3.16
N TYR A 34 -1.48 5.99 -2.30
CA TYR A 34 -1.79 6.54 -0.99
C TYR A 34 -1.30 7.99 -0.79
N GLN A 35 -0.51 8.54 -1.74
CA GLN A 35 0.10 9.89 -1.66
C GLN A 35 0.87 10.11 -0.35
N THR A 36 1.57 9.09 0.09
CA THR A 36 2.38 9.10 1.31
C THR A 36 3.71 8.40 1.05
N GLU A 37 4.60 8.45 2.01
CA GLU A 37 5.85 7.68 2.00
C GLU A 37 5.75 6.43 2.89
N PRO A 38 6.59 5.41 2.64
CA PRO A 38 6.72 4.26 3.54
C PRO A 38 7.13 4.67 4.95
N ASP A 39 6.38 4.21 5.96
CA ASP A 39 6.81 4.29 7.36
C ASP A 39 7.61 3.02 7.70
N VAL A 40 8.91 3.08 7.37
CA VAL A 40 9.81 1.93 7.48
C VAL A 40 10.05 1.55 8.94
N VAL A 41 10.03 2.52 9.85
CA VAL A 41 10.28 2.30 11.28
C VAL A 41 9.11 1.55 11.92
N ASP A 42 7.87 2.00 11.67
CA ASP A 42 6.67 1.33 12.18
C ASP A 42 6.54 -0.09 11.60
N TRP A 43 6.80 -0.26 10.29
CA TRP A 43 6.84 -1.57 9.67
C TRP A 43 7.91 -2.50 10.28
N PHE A 44 9.12 -2.01 10.50
CA PHE A 44 10.20 -2.81 11.07
C PHE A 44 9.88 -3.25 12.50
N ASN A 45 9.22 -2.40 13.29
CA ASN A 45 8.75 -2.79 14.62
C ASN A 45 7.74 -3.93 14.53
N HIS A 46 6.82 -3.90 13.56
CA HIS A 46 5.86 -4.98 13.34
C HIS A 46 6.54 -6.29 12.84
N VAL A 47 7.58 -6.18 11.99
CA VAL A 47 8.33 -7.35 11.50
C VAL A 47 9.08 -8.06 12.61
N LYS A 48 9.62 -7.33 13.61
CA LYS A 48 10.29 -7.92 14.78
C LYS A 48 9.41 -8.86 15.59
N ASP A 49 8.10 -8.70 15.52
CA ASP A 49 7.15 -9.59 16.19
C ASP A 49 6.99 -10.93 15.44
N LYS A 50 7.48 -11.04 14.21
CA LYS A 50 7.35 -12.23 13.36
C LYS A 50 8.54 -13.19 13.43
N GLY A 51 9.62 -12.82 14.15
CA GLY A 51 10.80 -13.68 14.30
C GLY A 51 12.01 -12.93 14.83
N GLN A 52 13.11 -13.67 15.02
CA GLN A 52 14.41 -13.08 15.30
C GLN A 52 15.03 -12.60 13.99
N ILE A 53 14.99 -11.30 13.74
CA ILE A 53 15.51 -10.71 12.51
C ILE A 53 17.04 -10.77 12.52
N ASP A 54 17.59 -11.47 11.54
CA ASP A 54 19.02 -11.63 11.33
C ASP A 54 19.56 -10.51 10.43
N ASP A 55 18.84 -10.28 9.31
CA ASP A 55 19.20 -9.25 8.35
C ASP A 55 17.95 -8.71 7.64
N VAL A 56 18.01 -7.44 7.21
CA VAL A 56 16.99 -6.81 6.38
C VAL A 56 17.67 -6.22 5.15
N PHE A 57 17.32 -6.69 3.97
CA PHE A 57 17.84 -6.20 2.70
C PHE A 57 16.81 -5.28 2.04
N PHE A 58 17.21 -4.07 1.68
CA PHE A 58 16.39 -3.12 0.93
C PHE A 58 16.91 -3.01 -0.51
N PHE A 59 16.03 -3.21 -1.49
CA PHE A 59 16.34 -3.18 -2.91
C PHE A 59 15.59 -2.04 -3.59
N ALA A 60 16.32 -1.17 -4.30
CA ALA A 60 15.74 -0.11 -5.13
C ALA A 60 16.80 0.46 -6.08
N ASP A 61 16.36 1.11 -7.14
CA ASP A 61 17.22 2.02 -7.90
C ASP A 61 17.33 3.37 -7.17
N PHE A 62 18.37 3.51 -6.36
CA PHE A 62 18.63 4.71 -5.57
C PHE A 62 19.23 5.86 -6.38
N SER A 63 19.43 5.72 -7.68
CA SER A 63 19.82 6.82 -8.57
C SER A 63 18.69 7.82 -8.82
N HIS A 64 17.44 7.42 -8.59
CA HIS A 64 16.28 8.28 -8.76
C HIS A 64 16.15 9.31 -7.64
N ASP A 65 16.00 10.60 -8.01
CA ASP A 65 15.86 11.72 -7.08
C ASP A 65 14.77 11.54 -6.02
N ALA A 66 13.70 10.83 -6.35
CA ALA A 66 12.59 10.60 -5.44
C ALA A 66 12.92 9.64 -4.28
N ILE A 67 13.90 8.75 -4.45
CA ILE A 67 14.23 7.68 -3.48
C ILE A 67 15.62 7.88 -2.86
N LYS A 68 16.54 8.57 -3.52
CA LYS A 68 17.95 8.66 -3.10
C LYS A 68 18.14 9.08 -1.63
N ASP A 69 17.33 10.02 -1.16
CA ASP A 69 17.45 10.53 0.21
C ASP A 69 16.91 9.55 1.26
N HIS A 70 16.18 8.52 0.83
CA HIS A 70 15.66 7.47 1.71
C HIS A 70 16.73 6.54 2.24
N ILE A 71 17.90 6.44 1.59
CA ILE A 71 19.05 5.64 2.06
C ILE A 71 19.37 5.96 3.52
N VAL A 72 19.35 7.24 3.91
CA VAL A 72 19.65 7.65 5.29
C VAL A 72 18.61 7.08 6.28
N LYS A 73 17.33 7.09 5.91
CA LYS A 73 16.24 6.52 6.71
C LYS A 73 16.39 4.99 6.84
N LEU A 74 16.74 4.31 5.74
CA LEU A 74 16.90 2.85 5.69
C LEU A 74 18.10 2.39 6.51
N ARG A 75 19.20 3.15 6.51
CA ARG A 75 20.40 2.86 7.30
C ARG A 75 20.16 2.84 8.81
N ASN A 76 19.11 3.48 9.31
CA ASN A 76 18.71 3.36 10.71
C ASN A 76 18.17 1.97 11.07
N ILE A 77 17.83 1.15 10.07
CA ILE A 77 17.28 -0.21 10.24
C ILE A 77 18.33 -1.26 9.83
N SER A 78 18.99 -1.08 8.70
CA SER A 78 19.95 -2.04 8.17
C SER A 78 21.03 -1.34 7.34
N ASN A 79 22.24 -1.95 7.35
CA ASN A 79 23.32 -1.57 6.43
C ASN A 79 23.24 -2.30 5.08
N SER A 80 22.37 -3.30 4.95
CA SER A 80 22.20 -4.10 3.73
C SER A 80 21.26 -3.41 2.75
N ILE A 81 21.72 -2.27 2.21
CA ILE A 81 21.01 -1.50 1.18
C ILE A 81 21.65 -1.82 -0.16
N ILE A 82 20.87 -2.42 -1.05
CA ILE A 82 21.29 -2.90 -2.34
C ILE A 82 20.82 -1.94 -3.41
N ASP A 83 21.77 -1.22 -3.99
CA ASP A 83 21.49 -0.34 -5.12
C ASP A 83 21.33 -1.17 -6.39
N CYS A 84 20.15 -1.07 -7.00
CA CYS A 84 19.77 -1.75 -8.23
C CYS A 84 19.87 -0.82 -9.44
N SER A 85 20.57 0.33 -9.31
CA SER A 85 20.75 1.29 -10.38
C SER A 85 21.45 0.70 -11.59
N LYS A 86 20.99 1.08 -12.78
CA LYS A 86 21.52 0.64 -14.06
C LYS A 86 21.84 1.76 -15.02
N GLY A 87 22.83 1.48 -15.85
CA GLY A 87 23.10 2.28 -17.04
C GLY A 87 22.08 2.15 -18.16
N ASP A 88 21.13 1.20 -18.09
CA ASP A 88 20.08 0.99 -19.10
C ASP A 88 18.72 0.63 -18.48
N LYS A 89 17.64 1.15 -19.09
CA LYS A 89 16.31 1.38 -18.51
C LYS A 89 15.37 0.16 -18.44
N SER A 90 15.74 -1.03 -18.03
CA SER A 90 14.76 -2.12 -17.87
C SER A 90 14.31 -2.33 -16.43
N LYS A 91 13.00 -2.28 -16.20
CA LYS A 91 12.32 -2.33 -14.89
C LYS A 91 12.47 -3.64 -14.11
N GLU A 92 12.83 -4.75 -14.76
CA GLU A 92 12.81 -6.10 -14.17
C GLU A 92 14.08 -6.46 -13.40
N TYR A 93 15.00 -5.54 -13.23
CA TYR A 93 16.33 -5.86 -12.70
C TYR A 93 16.38 -5.93 -11.18
N THR A 94 15.60 -5.13 -10.50
CA THR A 94 15.51 -5.16 -9.04
C THR A 94 15.05 -6.52 -8.56
N ASP A 95 14.07 -7.12 -9.23
CA ASP A 95 13.56 -8.45 -8.90
C ASP A 95 14.63 -9.53 -9.04
N PHE A 96 15.42 -9.52 -10.14
CA PHE A 96 16.50 -10.47 -10.34
C PHE A 96 17.60 -10.35 -9.29
N ILE A 97 17.97 -9.13 -8.91
CA ILE A 97 18.95 -8.89 -7.84
C ILE A 97 18.39 -9.41 -6.51
N MET A 98 17.13 -9.13 -6.21
CA MET A 98 16.49 -9.61 -5.00
C MET A 98 16.43 -11.14 -4.95
N LEU A 99 16.09 -11.81 -6.07
CA LEU A 99 16.11 -13.26 -6.19
C LEU A 99 17.52 -13.83 -5.95
N ASP A 100 18.55 -13.25 -6.54
CA ASP A 100 19.95 -13.67 -6.34
C ASP A 100 20.33 -13.60 -4.86
N HIS A 101 20.00 -12.50 -4.18
CA HIS A 101 20.26 -12.35 -2.74
C HIS A 101 19.48 -13.37 -1.89
N ILE A 102 18.23 -13.69 -2.24
CA ILE A 102 17.44 -14.73 -1.57
C ILE A 102 18.16 -16.10 -1.69
N TYR A 103 18.58 -16.48 -2.90
CA TYR A 103 19.30 -17.74 -3.11
C TYR A 103 20.66 -17.75 -2.40
N GLN A 104 21.42 -16.66 -2.49
CA GLN A 104 22.70 -16.58 -1.77
C GLN A 104 22.52 -16.76 -0.26
N ARG A 105 21.47 -16.13 0.32
CA ARG A 105 21.19 -16.25 1.75
C ARG A 105 20.76 -17.67 2.12
N LEU A 106 19.93 -18.30 1.32
CA LEU A 106 19.49 -19.67 1.51
C LEU A 106 20.66 -20.66 1.57
N PHE A 107 21.61 -20.55 0.63
CA PHE A 107 22.71 -21.51 0.51
C PHE A 107 23.90 -21.21 1.43
N ARG A 108 24.12 -19.95 1.79
CA ARG A 108 25.25 -19.56 2.67
C ARG A 108 24.92 -19.67 4.15
N GLN A 109 23.65 -19.54 4.53
CA GLN A 109 23.23 -19.53 5.94
C GLN A 109 22.05 -20.48 6.15
N THR A 110 22.42 -21.74 6.38
CA THR A 110 21.44 -22.84 6.53
C THR A 110 20.60 -22.77 7.80
N ASP A 111 21.04 -21.98 8.79
CA ASP A 111 20.34 -21.77 10.06
C ASP A 111 19.21 -20.72 9.99
N ILE A 112 19.08 -19.96 8.89
CA ILE A 112 17.89 -19.17 8.59
C ILE A 112 16.72 -20.12 8.30
N ARG A 113 15.68 -20.01 9.10
CA ARG A 113 14.48 -20.88 9.01
C ARG A 113 13.28 -20.17 8.41
N GLN A 114 13.27 -18.83 8.41
CA GLN A 114 12.18 -18.04 7.87
C GLN A 114 12.70 -16.97 6.91
N PHE A 115 12.00 -16.82 5.81
CA PHE A 115 12.19 -15.76 4.82
C PHE A 115 10.96 -14.87 4.80
N VAL A 116 11.16 -13.57 4.91
CA VAL A 116 10.07 -12.59 4.82
C VAL A 116 10.33 -11.70 3.63
N LEU A 117 9.36 -11.62 2.71
CA LEU A 117 9.45 -10.77 1.53
C LEU A 117 8.45 -9.63 1.64
N PHE A 118 8.89 -8.41 1.37
CA PHE A 118 7.98 -7.29 1.15
C PHE A 118 7.87 -7.05 -0.35
N THR A 119 6.89 -7.68 -0.96
CA THR A 119 6.54 -7.54 -2.38
C THR A 119 5.11 -8.02 -2.61
N GLY A 120 4.43 -7.44 -3.59
CA GLY A 120 3.12 -7.93 -4.05
C GLY A 120 3.18 -8.69 -5.37
N ASP A 121 4.38 -8.76 -5.99
CA ASP A 121 4.54 -9.26 -7.35
C ASP A 121 4.45 -10.79 -7.43
N ASN A 122 3.64 -11.24 -8.38
CA ASN A 122 3.44 -12.65 -8.66
C ASN A 122 4.72 -13.39 -9.13
N HIS A 123 5.70 -12.70 -9.68
CA HIS A 123 6.96 -13.30 -10.12
C HIS A 123 7.71 -14.01 -8.98
N PHE A 124 7.50 -13.57 -7.73
CA PHE A 124 8.07 -14.22 -6.55
C PHE A 124 7.39 -15.53 -6.13
N GLN A 125 6.25 -15.91 -6.74
CA GLN A 125 5.56 -17.17 -6.39
C GLN A 125 6.47 -18.39 -6.51
N SER A 126 7.28 -18.45 -7.57
CA SER A 126 8.16 -19.60 -7.82
C SER A 126 9.25 -19.74 -6.76
N VAL A 127 9.86 -18.65 -6.32
CA VAL A 127 10.88 -18.68 -5.25
C VAL A 127 10.25 -19.01 -3.90
N VAL A 128 9.05 -18.51 -3.62
CA VAL A 128 8.30 -18.85 -2.40
C VAL A 128 8.01 -20.35 -2.35
N ALA A 129 7.50 -20.92 -3.44
CA ALA A 129 7.27 -22.36 -3.55
C ALA A 129 8.57 -23.16 -3.40
N PHE A 130 9.68 -22.70 -3.97
CA PHE A 130 10.98 -23.32 -3.83
C PHE A 130 11.50 -23.31 -2.38
N LEU A 131 11.40 -22.18 -1.70
CA LEU A 131 11.81 -22.05 -0.30
C LEU A 131 11.02 -23.00 0.61
N ARG A 132 9.70 -23.08 0.41
CA ARG A 132 8.81 -23.91 1.23
C ARG A 132 8.94 -25.40 0.92
N ASN A 133 8.79 -25.76 -0.35
CA ASN A 133 8.58 -27.17 -0.74
C ASN A 133 9.90 -27.96 -0.83
N PHE A 134 11.00 -27.29 -1.18
CA PHE A 134 12.30 -27.94 -1.38
C PHE A 134 13.32 -27.66 -0.28
N ASN A 135 13.13 -26.59 0.48
CA ASN A 135 14.08 -26.17 1.51
C ASN A 135 13.46 -26.08 2.91
N GLU A 136 12.20 -26.45 3.08
CA GLU A 136 11.48 -26.48 4.35
C GLU A 136 11.59 -25.16 5.14
N LYS A 137 11.65 -24.04 4.41
CA LYS A 137 11.69 -22.70 5.00
C LYS A 137 10.29 -22.15 5.17
N LYS A 138 10.05 -21.45 6.28
CA LYS A 138 8.84 -20.69 6.48
C LYS A 138 8.91 -19.40 5.65
N VAL A 139 7.84 -19.05 4.93
CA VAL A 139 7.82 -17.84 4.10
C VAL A 139 6.64 -16.96 4.43
N GLY A 140 6.93 -15.72 4.82
CA GLY A 140 5.94 -14.68 5.06
C GLY A 140 6.01 -13.57 4.02
N ILE A 141 4.85 -12.99 3.69
CA ILE A 141 4.75 -11.90 2.73
C ILE A 141 4.18 -10.65 3.39
N TYR A 142 4.83 -9.52 3.18
CA TYR A 142 4.24 -8.19 3.34
C TYR A 142 3.98 -7.59 1.97
N ALA A 143 2.84 -6.95 1.80
CA ALA A 143 2.53 -6.20 0.59
C ALA A 143 1.62 -5.02 0.92
N LEU A 144 1.65 -3.98 0.09
CA LEU A 144 0.64 -2.92 0.20
C LEU A 144 -0.75 -3.48 -0.08
N GLU A 145 -1.74 -2.96 0.61
CA GLU A 145 -3.15 -3.28 0.32
C GLU A 145 -3.46 -2.96 -1.14
N GLY A 146 -4.06 -3.92 -1.84
CA GLY A 146 -4.36 -3.82 -3.27
C GLY A 146 -3.21 -4.18 -4.21
N SER A 147 -1.99 -4.47 -3.71
CA SER A 147 -0.87 -4.91 -4.56
C SER A 147 -0.56 -6.41 -4.47
N LEU A 148 -1.06 -7.09 -3.44
CA LEU A 148 -0.76 -8.50 -3.22
C LEU A 148 -1.44 -9.40 -4.25
N SER A 149 -0.64 -10.13 -5.02
CA SER A 149 -1.13 -11.19 -5.91
C SER A 149 -1.78 -12.32 -5.11
N PRO A 150 -3.00 -12.77 -5.49
CA PRO A 150 -3.65 -13.92 -4.86
C PRO A 150 -2.78 -15.19 -4.89
N LEU A 151 -2.07 -15.43 -5.98
CA LEU A 151 -1.20 -16.59 -6.13
C LEU A 151 0.01 -16.54 -5.20
N LEU A 152 0.58 -15.35 -4.98
CA LEU A 152 1.67 -15.15 -4.03
C LEU A 152 1.18 -15.34 -2.59
N ALA A 153 -0.01 -14.86 -2.26
CA ALA A 153 -0.64 -15.06 -0.95
C ALA A 153 -0.87 -16.54 -0.65
N GLU A 154 -1.39 -17.30 -1.62
CA GLU A 154 -1.63 -18.75 -1.50
C GLU A 154 -0.33 -19.54 -1.35
N ALA A 155 0.72 -19.13 -2.06
CA ALA A 155 2.03 -19.78 -1.99
C ALA A 155 2.73 -19.58 -0.65
N SER A 156 2.42 -18.55 0.13
CA SER A 156 3.08 -18.21 1.39
C SER A 156 2.50 -18.97 2.60
N ASP A 157 3.24 -19.01 3.73
CA ASP A 157 2.72 -19.56 4.99
C ASP A 157 1.81 -18.57 5.71
N TRP A 158 2.13 -17.29 5.57
CA TRP A 158 1.34 -16.19 6.08
C TRP A 158 1.60 -14.93 5.28
N TYR A 159 0.67 -14.00 5.30
CA TYR A 159 0.85 -12.68 4.70
C TYR A 159 0.19 -11.56 5.49
N VAL A 160 0.72 -10.37 5.31
CA VAL A 160 0.21 -9.14 5.94
C VAL A 160 0.04 -8.07 4.87
N ARG A 161 -1.17 -7.52 4.78
CA ARG A 161 -1.44 -6.36 3.96
C ARG A 161 -1.20 -5.08 4.76
N VAL A 162 -0.33 -4.24 4.24
CA VAL A 162 0.10 -2.98 4.88
C VAL A 162 -0.74 -1.83 4.33
N VAL A 163 -1.43 -1.13 5.23
CA VAL A 163 -2.21 0.06 4.89
C VAL A 163 -1.56 1.26 5.57
N PRO A 164 -0.99 2.21 4.82
CA PRO A 164 -0.45 3.44 5.38
C PRO A 164 -1.53 4.22 6.12
N SER A 165 -1.31 4.64 7.37
CA SER A 165 -2.35 5.17 8.26
C SER A 165 -3.04 6.43 7.72
N ASN A 166 -2.27 7.33 7.13
CA ASN A 166 -2.81 8.53 6.49
C ASN A 166 -3.26 8.27 5.05
N GLY A 167 -2.69 7.26 4.40
CA GLY A 167 -2.97 6.92 3.01
C GLY A 167 -4.36 6.35 2.79
N ARG A 168 -4.92 5.60 3.75
CA ARG A 168 -6.29 5.08 3.61
C ARG A 168 -7.32 6.20 3.53
N GLN A 169 -7.19 7.22 4.39
CA GLN A 169 -8.09 8.37 4.36
C GLN A 169 -7.96 9.18 3.07
N GLU A 170 -6.73 9.40 2.60
CA GLU A 170 -6.49 10.10 1.33
C GLU A 170 -6.93 9.26 0.11
N ALA A 171 -6.80 7.94 0.15
CA ALA A 171 -7.32 7.05 -0.89
C ALA A 171 -8.85 7.09 -0.94
N ILE A 172 -9.54 7.00 0.21
CA ILE A 172 -10.98 7.14 0.29
C ILE A 172 -11.43 8.53 -0.18
N LYS A 173 -10.73 9.59 0.23
CA LYS A 173 -11.02 10.96 -0.21
C LYS A 173 -10.93 11.10 -1.72
N ARG A 174 -9.89 10.54 -2.36
CA ARG A 174 -9.77 10.53 -3.83
C ARG A 174 -10.91 9.78 -4.50
N ALA A 175 -11.27 8.59 -3.99
CA ALA A 175 -12.39 7.82 -4.51
C ALA A 175 -13.71 8.61 -4.43
N LEU A 176 -13.96 9.28 -3.31
CA LEU A 176 -15.11 10.16 -3.11
C LEU A 176 -15.12 11.33 -4.10
N LEU A 177 -14.01 12.05 -4.23
CA LEU A 177 -13.92 13.20 -5.13
C LEU A 177 -14.08 12.77 -6.60
N LYS A 178 -13.41 11.67 -7.02
CA LYS A 178 -13.57 11.10 -8.37
C LYS A 178 -15.02 10.71 -8.66
N ASN A 179 -15.70 10.10 -7.70
CA ASN A 179 -17.11 9.75 -7.83
C ASN A 179 -18.00 11.00 -7.96
N LEU A 180 -17.75 12.03 -7.15
CA LEU A 180 -18.52 13.28 -7.22
C LEU A 180 -18.27 14.04 -8.53
N VAL A 181 -17.05 14.08 -9.05
CA VAL A 181 -16.76 14.65 -10.38
C VAL A 181 -17.55 13.90 -11.45
N TRP A 182 -17.45 12.57 -11.49
CA TRP A 182 -18.14 11.74 -12.47
C TRP A 182 -19.68 11.92 -12.42
N ILE A 183 -20.26 12.04 -11.21
CA ILE A 183 -21.70 12.27 -11.05
C ILE A 183 -22.09 13.69 -11.46
N SER A 184 -21.23 14.70 -11.24
CA SER A 184 -21.54 16.08 -11.62
C SER A 184 -21.74 16.28 -13.14
N GLU A 185 -21.15 15.38 -13.95
CA GLU A 185 -21.32 15.35 -15.40
C GLU A 185 -22.68 14.74 -15.85
N LYS A 186 -23.46 14.18 -14.93
CA LYS A 186 -24.76 13.54 -15.21
C LYS A 186 -25.90 14.50 -14.88
N PRO A 187 -26.71 14.95 -15.87
CA PRO A 187 -27.72 16.01 -15.66
C PRO A 187 -28.81 15.65 -14.63
N ASP A 188 -29.16 14.35 -14.53
CA ASP A 188 -30.26 13.89 -13.67
C ASP A 188 -29.78 13.25 -12.35
N ALA A 189 -28.47 13.29 -12.06
CA ALA A 189 -27.93 12.65 -10.88
C ALA A 189 -27.84 13.62 -9.71
N VAL A 190 -28.46 13.26 -8.58
CA VAL A 190 -28.37 13.99 -7.33
C VAL A 190 -27.55 13.16 -6.33
N PRO A 191 -26.25 13.44 -6.14
CA PRO A 191 -25.43 12.76 -5.15
C PRO A 191 -25.84 13.22 -3.75
N THR A 192 -26.38 12.30 -2.96
CA THR A 192 -26.63 12.51 -1.53
C THR A 192 -25.54 11.85 -0.69
N PHE A 193 -25.43 12.21 0.58
CA PHE A 193 -24.45 11.64 1.50
C PHE A 193 -24.48 10.10 1.50
N SER A 194 -25.64 9.53 1.84
CA SER A 194 -25.79 8.06 1.96
C SER A 194 -25.56 7.34 0.64
N ARG A 195 -26.09 7.88 -0.48
CA ARG A 195 -25.88 7.29 -1.80
C ARG A 195 -24.41 7.30 -2.22
N THR A 196 -23.68 8.40 -1.96
CA THR A 196 -22.26 8.52 -2.28
C THR A 196 -21.44 7.53 -1.45
N VAL A 197 -21.70 7.41 -0.15
CA VAL A 197 -21.03 6.42 0.72
C VAL A 197 -21.27 5.01 0.18
N SER A 198 -22.52 4.63 -0.07
CA SER A 198 -22.86 3.27 -0.53
C SER A 198 -22.25 2.94 -1.91
N VAL A 199 -22.24 3.90 -2.85
CA VAL A 199 -21.66 3.70 -4.18
C VAL A 199 -20.13 3.53 -4.08
N VAL A 200 -19.45 4.37 -3.31
CA VAL A 200 -18.00 4.29 -3.16
C VAL A 200 -17.60 2.99 -2.46
N SER A 201 -18.27 2.59 -1.37
CA SER A 201 -17.96 1.33 -0.67
C SER A 201 -18.25 0.09 -1.53
N ARG A 202 -19.29 0.12 -2.37
CA ARG A 202 -19.56 -0.97 -3.31
C ARG A 202 -18.51 -1.09 -4.42
N ASN A 203 -18.01 0.05 -4.92
CA ASN A 203 -16.99 0.08 -5.97
C ASN A 203 -15.57 -0.22 -5.42
N HIS A 204 -15.40 -0.08 -4.11
CA HIS A 204 -14.17 -0.29 -3.36
C HIS A 204 -14.45 -1.16 -2.13
N PRO A 205 -14.63 -2.48 -2.29
CA PRO A 205 -14.99 -3.39 -1.19
C PRO A 205 -13.99 -3.40 -0.02
N GLU A 206 -12.75 -2.94 -0.28
CA GLU A 206 -11.70 -2.76 0.72
C GLU A 206 -11.99 -1.60 1.69
N TYR A 207 -12.95 -0.70 1.38
CA TYR A 207 -13.33 0.43 2.24
C TYR A 207 -14.65 0.14 2.96
N HIS A 208 -14.62 0.07 4.28
CA HIS A 208 -15.86 -0.05 5.07
C HIS A 208 -16.68 1.23 4.97
N GLU A 209 -18.01 1.11 4.93
CA GLU A 209 -18.92 2.25 4.86
C GLU A 209 -18.69 3.28 5.97
N GLN A 210 -18.29 2.83 7.17
CA GLN A 210 -17.98 3.70 8.29
C GLN A 210 -16.76 4.61 8.00
N ASP A 211 -15.70 4.05 7.39
CA ASP A 211 -14.50 4.81 7.03
C ASP A 211 -14.84 5.82 5.93
N VAL A 212 -15.59 5.40 4.91
CA VAL A 212 -16.04 6.28 3.80
C VAL A 212 -16.92 7.42 4.33
N SER A 213 -17.85 7.11 5.23
CA SER A 213 -18.72 8.08 5.89
C SER A 213 -17.93 9.10 6.71
N ALA A 214 -16.93 8.64 7.49
CA ALA A 214 -16.07 9.50 8.30
C ALA A 214 -15.25 10.47 7.43
N VAL A 215 -14.67 9.97 6.32
CA VAL A 215 -13.91 10.81 5.39
C VAL A 215 -14.82 11.79 4.67
N LEU A 216 -16.01 11.37 4.22
CA LEU A 216 -16.97 12.28 3.57
C LEU A 216 -17.40 13.40 4.53
N SER A 217 -17.69 13.07 5.78
CA SER A 217 -17.99 14.08 6.81
C SER A 217 -16.84 15.06 7.01
N SER A 218 -15.59 14.57 7.03
CA SER A 218 -14.39 15.40 7.18
C SER A 218 -14.19 16.37 6.01
N ILE A 219 -14.39 15.92 4.75
CA ILE A 219 -14.24 16.82 3.58
C ILE A 219 -15.38 17.83 3.46
N ILE A 220 -16.57 17.52 3.97
CA ILE A 220 -17.67 18.49 4.11
C ILE A 220 -17.32 19.53 5.17
N ALA A 221 -16.87 19.10 6.35
CA ALA A 221 -16.48 20.01 7.43
C ALA A 221 -15.30 20.94 7.04
N LYS A 222 -14.39 20.47 6.16
CA LYS A 222 -13.29 21.25 5.60
C LYS A 222 -13.71 22.16 4.43
N GLY A 223 -14.98 22.15 4.03
CA GLY A 223 -15.48 22.97 2.93
C GLY A 223 -15.03 22.53 1.53
N ILE A 224 -14.42 21.34 1.38
CA ILE A 224 -14.02 20.77 0.08
C ILE A 224 -15.27 20.34 -0.71
N VAL A 225 -16.28 19.86 -0.01
CA VAL A 225 -17.60 19.51 -0.52
C VAL A 225 -18.62 20.30 0.30
N ARG A 226 -19.60 20.89 -0.35
CA ARG A 226 -20.72 21.57 0.32
C ARG A 226 -22.03 20.84 0.06
N GLN A 227 -23.01 21.10 0.90
CA GLN A 227 -24.35 20.56 0.78
C GLN A 227 -25.32 21.67 0.34
N GLU A 228 -26.08 21.42 -0.71
CA GLU A 228 -27.09 22.32 -1.26
C GLU A 228 -28.45 21.63 -1.31
N ASP A 229 -29.52 22.40 -1.15
CA ASP A 229 -30.88 21.87 -1.34
C ASP A 229 -31.15 21.61 -2.83
N ALA A 230 -31.60 20.41 -3.16
CA ALA A 230 -31.94 20.01 -4.51
C ALA A 230 -33.23 19.18 -4.51
N LEU A 231 -34.02 19.26 -5.59
CA LEU A 231 -35.19 18.43 -5.78
C LEU A 231 -34.80 17.13 -6.50
N LEU A 232 -35.33 16.01 -6.03
CA LEU A 232 -35.20 14.74 -6.75
C LEU A 232 -36.05 14.74 -8.01
N PRO A 233 -35.52 14.38 -9.20
CA PRO A 233 -36.21 14.51 -10.49
C PRO A 233 -37.55 13.79 -10.58
N PHE A 234 -37.72 12.67 -9.86
CA PHE A 234 -38.89 11.82 -9.98
C PHE A 234 -39.90 11.95 -8.83
N SER A 235 -39.46 12.36 -7.64
CA SER A 235 -40.33 12.43 -6.45
C SER A 235 -40.64 13.85 -6.00
N GLY A 236 -39.93 14.85 -6.50
CA GLY A 236 -40.03 16.23 -6.04
C GLY A 236 -39.57 16.46 -4.58
N ALA A 237 -39.02 15.44 -3.92
CA ALA A 237 -38.57 15.56 -2.55
C ALA A 237 -37.29 16.41 -2.49
N THR A 238 -37.21 17.32 -1.51
CA THR A 238 -36.00 18.10 -1.23
C THR A 238 -34.96 17.24 -0.51
N VAL A 239 -33.75 17.21 -1.03
CA VAL A 239 -32.62 16.48 -0.46
C VAL A 239 -31.37 17.36 -0.43
N LYS A 240 -30.40 17.03 0.44
CA LYS A 240 -29.08 17.67 0.47
C LYS A 240 -28.18 17.03 -0.60
N LYS A 241 -27.96 17.75 -1.68
CA LYS A 241 -27.04 17.41 -2.78
C LYS A 241 -25.61 17.78 -2.39
N LEU A 242 -24.67 16.89 -2.67
CA LEU A 242 -23.23 17.15 -2.51
C LEU A 242 -22.70 17.86 -3.76
N VAL A 243 -21.98 18.96 -3.55
CA VAL A 243 -21.37 19.75 -4.62
C VAL A 243 -19.91 20.03 -4.28
N LEU A 244 -19.03 19.84 -5.25
CA LEU A 244 -17.61 20.20 -5.10
C LEU A 244 -17.47 21.71 -5.03
N THR A 245 -16.68 22.19 -4.06
CA THR A 245 -16.35 23.60 -3.97
C THR A 245 -15.27 23.92 -5.00
N GLU A 246 -15.53 24.82 -5.92
CA GLU A 246 -14.50 25.31 -6.85
C GLU A 246 -13.35 25.91 -6.06
N LYS A 247 -12.13 25.37 -6.23
CA LYS A 247 -10.93 26.09 -5.82
C LYS A 247 -10.86 27.34 -6.70
N LYS A 248 -10.94 28.52 -6.10
CA LYS A 248 -10.42 29.74 -6.75
C LYS A 248 -8.95 29.47 -7.10
N ASN A 249 -8.67 29.26 -8.38
CA ASN A 249 -7.33 29.37 -8.95
C ASN A 249 -6.91 30.86 -8.87
N ASN A 250 -6.40 31.26 -7.73
CA ASN A 250 -5.67 32.50 -7.58
C ASN A 250 -4.43 32.18 -6.76
N GLU A 251 -3.38 31.77 -7.46
CA GLU A 251 -1.96 31.91 -7.07
C GLU A 251 -1.12 31.26 -8.18
N ALA A 252 -0.95 31.98 -9.30
CA ALA A 252 0.16 31.86 -10.22
C ALA A 252 -0.03 32.85 -11.41
N GLU A 253 -0.07 34.12 -11.12
CA GLU A 253 0.37 35.21 -12.01
C GLU A 253 0.82 36.31 -11.05
N ASP A 254 2.13 36.31 -10.78
CA ASP A 254 2.98 37.49 -10.62
C ASP A 254 4.35 37.06 -10.07
N GLU A 255 5.32 37.41 -10.93
CA GLU A 255 6.78 37.48 -10.83
C GLU A 255 7.59 36.27 -11.21
#